data_3e3fa8a57816745b8fce6f8d4949885e
#
_entry.id   3e3fa8a57816745b8fce6f8d4949885e
#
_cell.length_a   1.000
_cell.length_b   1.000
_cell.length_c   1.000
_cell.angle_alpha   90.00
_cell.angle_beta   90.00
_cell.angle_gamma   90.00
#
_symmetry.space_group_name_H-M   'P 1'
#
loop_
_entity.id
_entity.type
_entity.pdbx_description
1 polymer ?
#
loop_
_entity_poly.entity_id
_entity_poly.type
_entity_poly.pdbx_seq_one_letter_code
_entity_poly.pdbx_strand_id
1 'polypeptide(L)'
;RARRFRKVLGGGMRQAGFLAAAGLYGLRNNISRLKDDHRRARILGETMASLSVTEEVIPVDTNIVVTRLKDRMPLDKFLAELDSRNIKAAAFGPQAVRMVTHLDFDDTMLEQTVHALKQIS
;
A
#
# COMPACT_ATOMS: atom_id res chain seq x y z
N ARG A 1 -3.12 -4.74 -36.64
CA ARG A 1 -2.12 -3.77 -36.13
C ARG A 1 -1.78 -4.03 -34.64
N ALA A 2 -2.74 -4.19 -33.72
CA ALA A 2 -2.49 -4.39 -32.29
C ALA A 2 -1.55 -5.57 -31.96
N ARG A 3 -1.73 -6.74 -32.63
CA ARG A 3 -0.86 -7.91 -32.44
C ARG A 3 0.61 -7.64 -32.78
N ARG A 4 0.89 -6.80 -33.80
CA ARG A 4 2.25 -6.41 -34.18
C ARG A 4 2.87 -5.52 -33.11
N PHE A 5 2.15 -4.49 -32.64
CA PHE A 5 2.62 -3.60 -31.58
C PHE A 5 2.87 -4.36 -30.29
N ARG A 6 1.97 -5.27 -29.90
CA ARG A 6 2.18 -6.13 -28.74
C ARG A 6 3.52 -6.86 -28.81
N LYS A 7 3.86 -7.43 -29.99
CA LYS A 7 5.13 -8.16 -30.19
C LYS A 7 6.34 -7.24 -30.13
N VAL A 8 6.26 -6.08 -30.79
CA VAL A 8 7.33 -5.07 -30.82
C VAL A 8 7.64 -4.52 -29.42
N LEU A 9 6.59 -4.33 -28.60
CA LEU A 9 6.69 -3.83 -27.23
C LEU A 9 6.99 -4.93 -26.18
N GLY A 10 7.46 -6.10 -26.60
CA GLY A 10 7.83 -7.19 -25.67
C GLY A 10 6.68 -8.09 -25.20
N GLY A 11 5.42 -7.80 -25.56
CA GLY A 11 4.24 -8.58 -25.17
C GLY A 11 4.00 -9.87 -25.96
N GLY A 12 4.99 -10.35 -26.74
CA GLY A 12 4.91 -11.58 -27.54
C GLY A 12 5.30 -12.85 -26.79
N MET A 13 5.01 -12.95 -25.50
CA MET A 13 5.36 -14.08 -24.66
C MET A 13 4.74 -15.39 -25.17
N ARG A 14 5.57 -16.45 -25.22
CA ARG A 14 5.10 -17.83 -25.45
C ARG A 14 4.50 -18.39 -24.15
N GLN A 15 3.65 -19.39 -24.26
CA GLN A 15 3.00 -20.06 -23.13
C GLN A 15 2.33 -19.08 -22.13
N ALA A 16 1.78 -17.97 -22.65
CA ALA A 16 1.13 -16.94 -21.85
C ALA A 16 -0.12 -17.45 -21.07
N GLY A 17 -0.55 -18.69 -21.32
CA GLY A 17 -1.69 -19.31 -20.64
C GLY A 17 -1.52 -19.38 -19.13
N PHE A 18 -0.31 -19.58 -18.60
CA PHE A 18 -0.05 -19.59 -17.16
C PHE A 18 -0.34 -18.22 -16.53
N LEU A 19 0.18 -17.14 -17.12
CA LEU A 19 -0.10 -15.78 -16.66
C LEU A 19 -1.57 -15.39 -16.86
N ALA A 20 -2.17 -15.81 -17.98
CA ALA A 20 -3.59 -15.57 -18.25
C ALA A 20 -4.49 -16.30 -17.24
N ALA A 21 -4.14 -17.53 -16.85
CA ALA A 21 -4.87 -18.28 -15.83
C ALA A 21 -4.79 -17.59 -14.46
N ALA A 22 -3.62 -17.12 -14.04
CA ALA A 22 -3.45 -16.34 -12.82
C ALA A 22 -4.27 -15.03 -12.87
N GLY A 23 -4.22 -14.31 -14.00
CA GLY A 23 -5.03 -13.11 -14.20
C GLY A 23 -6.54 -13.38 -14.14
N LEU A 24 -7.01 -14.45 -14.76
CA LEU A 24 -8.42 -14.86 -14.69
C LEU A 24 -8.84 -15.26 -13.27
N TYR A 25 -7.97 -15.94 -12.54
CA TYR A 25 -8.23 -16.27 -11.14
C TYR A 25 -8.40 -14.99 -10.31
N GLY A 26 -7.46 -14.04 -10.43
CA GLY A 26 -7.54 -12.75 -9.74
C GLY A 26 -8.82 -11.98 -10.07
N LEU A 27 -9.19 -11.89 -11.35
CA LEU A 27 -10.41 -11.22 -11.80
C LEU A 27 -11.69 -11.88 -11.25
N ARG A 28 -11.73 -13.21 -11.17
CA ARG A 28 -12.90 -13.94 -10.72
C ARG A 28 -13.06 -13.97 -9.20
N ASN A 29 -11.96 -13.96 -8.46
CA ASN A 29 -11.97 -14.24 -7.02
C ASN A 29 -11.62 -13.02 -6.16
N ASN A 30 -10.88 -12.03 -6.69
CA ASN A 30 -10.30 -10.98 -5.85
C ASN A 30 -10.93 -9.59 -6.05
N ILE A 31 -11.72 -9.37 -7.11
CA ILE A 31 -12.32 -8.04 -7.38
C ILE A 31 -13.25 -7.61 -6.24
N SER A 32 -14.13 -8.51 -5.80
CA SER A 32 -15.12 -8.19 -4.77
C SER A 32 -14.51 -7.82 -3.40
N ARG A 33 -13.31 -8.34 -3.10
CA ARG A 33 -12.62 -8.08 -1.84
C ARG A 33 -11.77 -6.80 -1.83
N LEU A 34 -11.52 -6.16 -2.98
CA LEU A 34 -10.77 -4.90 -3.04
C LEU A 34 -11.36 -3.81 -2.15
N LYS A 35 -12.68 -3.83 -1.93
CA LYS A 35 -13.36 -2.94 -0.98
C LYS A 35 -12.79 -3.03 0.44
N ASP A 36 -12.33 -4.22 0.86
CA ASP A 36 -11.77 -4.45 2.19
C ASP A 36 -10.38 -3.79 2.30
N ASP A 37 -9.56 -3.91 1.24
CA ASP A 37 -8.26 -3.25 1.18
C ASP A 37 -8.43 -1.72 1.19
N HIS A 38 -9.40 -1.18 0.44
CA HIS A 38 -9.69 0.26 0.42
C HIS A 38 -10.21 0.77 1.75
N ARG A 39 -11.05 -0.02 2.45
CA ARG A 39 -11.54 0.31 3.80
C ARG A 39 -10.38 0.38 4.79
N ARG A 40 -9.51 -0.62 4.79
CA ARG A 40 -8.33 -0.68 5.66
C ARG A 40 -7.37 0.47 5.37
N ALA A 41 -7.11 0.77 4.11
CA ALA A 41 -6.27 1.89 3.71
C ALA A 41 -6.83 3.24 4.21
N ARG A 42 -8.15 3.46 4.11
CA ARG A 42 -8.78 4.68 4.64
C ARG A 42 -8.59 4.81 6.15
N ILE A 43 -8.79 3.74 6.91
CA ILE A 43 -8.59 3.76 8.37
C ILE A 43 -7.12 4.07 8.72
N LEU A 44 -6.15 3.51 7.97
CA LEU A 44 -4.73 3.85 8.14
C LEU A 44 -4.47 5.32 7.80
N GLY A 45 -5.04 5.83 6.71
CA GLY A 45 -4.91 7.24 6.31
C GLY A 45 -5.47 8.20 7.38
N GLU A 46 -6.67 7.92 7.90
CA GLU A 46 -7.28 8.67 9.00
C GLU A 46 -6.42 8.62 10.27
N THR A 47 -5.87 7.45 10.58
CA THR A 47 -4.96 7.29 11.72
C THR A 47 -3.71 8.14 11.52
N MET A 48 -3.07 8.05 10.35
CA MET A 48 -1.90 8.87 10.03
C MET A 48 -2.20 10.37 10.11
N ALA A 49 -3.36 10.81 9.61
CA ALA A 49 -3.77 12.21 9.69
C ALA A 49 -3.92 12.72 11.13
N SER A 50 -4.24 11.84 12.07
CA SER A 50 -4.39 12.19 13.50
C SER A 50 -3.05 12.30 14.26
N LEU A 51 -1.93 11.83 13.67
CA LEU A 51 -0.63 11.85 14.33
C LEU A 51 -0.01 13.25 14.31
N SER A 52 0.60 13.63 15.42
CA SER A 52 1.27 14.93 15.55
C SER A 52 2.44 15.11 14.58
N VAL A 53 3.07 14.01 14.17
CA VAL A 53 4.23 13.96 13.25
C VAL A 53 3.83 14.06 11.77
N THR A 54 2.56 13.95 11.45
CA THR A 54 2.05 14.05 10.06
C THR A 54 1.92 15.51 9.65
N GLU A 55 2.43 15.83 8.46
CA GLU A 55 2.19 17.09 7.77
C GLU A 55 0.93 16.99 6.89
N GLU A 56 0.86 15.96 6.04
CA GLU A 56 -0.21 15.76 5.08
C GLU A 56 -0.41 14.29 4.78
N VAL A 57 -1.65 13.87 4.60
CA VAL A 57 -2.00 12.57 4.00
C VAL A 57 -2.60 12.82 2.62
N ILE A 58 -2.00 12.24 1.59
CA ILE A 58 -2.54 12.28 0.22
C ILE A 58 -3.89 11.56 0.21
N PRO A 59 -4.90 12.03 -0.54
CA PRO A 59 -6.20 11.38 -0.61
C PRO A 59 -6.11 9.88 -0.88
N VAL A 60 -6.77 9.07 -0.04
CA VAL A 60 -6.70 7.61 -0.09
C VAL A 60 -7.84 7.07 -0.97
N ASP A 61 -7.59 6.96 -2.27
CA ASP A 61 -8.57 6.49 -3.25
C ASP A 61 -8.57 4.97 -3.45
N THR A 62 -7.45 4.32 -3.09
CA THR A 62 -7.24 2.88 -3.31
C THR A 62 -6.72 2.21 -2.05
N ASN A 63 -5.85 1.22 -2.22
CA ASN A 63 -5.17 0.50 -1.15
C ASN A 63 -3.80 1.10 -0.79
N ILE A 64 -3.46 2.28 -1.30
CA ILE A 64 -2.17 2.95 -1.07
C ILE A 64 -2.41 4.16 -0.17
N VAL A 65 -1.63 4.25 0.90
CA VAL A 65 -1.60 5.39 1.81
C VAL A 65 -0.23 6.05 1.69
N VAL A 66 -0.22 7.32 1.28
CA VAL A 66 1.00 8.14 1.23
C VAL A 66 0.85 9.28 2.21
N THR A 67 1.82 9.39 3.10
CA THR A 67 1.84 10.41 4.16
C THR A 67 3.16 11.17 4.14
N ARG A 68 3.09 12.50 4.09
CA ARG A 68 4.25 13.36 4.32
C ARG A 68 4.41 13.62 5.81
N LEU A 69 5.64 13.47 6.29
CA LEU A 69 5.99 13.70 7.68
C LEU A 69 6.57 15.11 7.86
N LYS A 70 6.33 15.71 9.03
CA LYS A 70 6.98 16.96 9.44
C LYS A 70 8.48 16.75 9.62
N ASP A 71 9.27 17.79 9.39
CA ASP A 71 10.75 17.75 9.50
C ASP A 71 11.25 17.29 10.86
N ARG A 72 10.48 17.50 11.92
CA ARG A 72 10.81 17.03 13.28
C ARG A 72 10.83 15.51 13.44
N MET A 73 10.24 14.75 12.49
CA MET A 73 10.24 13.29 12.43
C MET A 73 10.96 12.86 11.14
N PRO A 74 12.28 12.60 11.18
CA PRO A 74 13.00 12.08 10.03
C PRO A 74 12.39 10.77 9.52
N LEU A 75 12.31 10.61 8.20
CA LEU A 75 11.68 9.47 7.55
C LEU A 75 12.33 8.13 7.94
N ASP A 76 13.66 8.10 8.00
CA ASP A 76 14.43 6.91 8.41
C ASP A 76 14.11 6.48 9.85
N LYS A 77 13.98 7.44 10.76
CA LYS A 77 13.56 7.18 12.14
C LYS A 77 12.14 6.63 12.19
N PHE A 78 11.21 7.23 11.46
CA PHE A 78 9.83 6.76 11.41
C PHE A 78 9.73 5.34 10.85
N LEU A 79 10.46 5.02 9.77
CA LEU A 79 10.52 3.69 9.20
C LEU A 79 11.14 2.67 10.16
N ALA A 80 12.20 3.04 10.88
CA ALA A 80 12.82 2.18 11.90
C ALA A 80 11.86 1.88 13.07
N GLU A 81 11.08 2.86 13.50
CA GLU A 81 10.06 2.70 14.54
C GLU A 81 8.94 1.74 14.08
N LEU A 82 8.50 1.82 12.83
CA LEU A 82 7.55 0.87 12.25
C LEU A 82 8.14 -0.53 12.17
N ASP A 83 9.38 -0.66 11.67
CA ASP A 83 10.06 -1.94 11.52
C ASP A 83 10.27 -2.66 12.87
N SER A 84 10.60 -1.90 13.93
CA SER A 84 10.72 -2.44 15.28
C SER A 84 9.42 -3.05 15.83
N ARG A 85 8.28 -2.68 15.24
CA ARG A 85 6.93 -3.20 15.56
C ARG A 85 6.42 -4.18 14.51
N ASN A 86 7.30 -4.71 13.64
CA ASN A 86 6.98 -5.61 12.52
C ASN A 86 6.02 -5.01 11.47
N ILE A 87 5.99 -3.69 11.34
CA ILE A 87 5.20 -3.00 10.33
C ILE A 87 6.12 -2.58 9.18
N LYS A 88 5.89 -3.14 8.00
CA LYS A 88 6.68 -2.82 6.81
C LYS A 88 6.04 -1.66 6.05
N ALA A 89 6.82 -0.63 5.82
CA ALA A 89 6.47 0.53 5.01
C ALA A 89 7.66 0.93 4.13
N ALA A 90 7.43 1.72 3.10
CA ALA A 90 8.48 2.13 2.18
C ALA A 90 8.59 3.66 2.11
N ALA A 91 9.80 4.14 1.91
CA ALA A 91 10.04 5.54 1.56
C ALA A 91 9.36 5.89 0.23
N PHE A 92 8.78 7.09 0.14
CA PHE A 92 8.16 7.62 -1.06
C PHE A 92 8.57 9.09 -1.25
N GLY A 93 9.80 9.29 -1.72
CA GLY A 93 10.44 10.61 -1.79
C GLY A 93 11.16 11.00 -0.48
N PRO A 94 11.58 12.25 -0.35
CA PRO A 94 12.52 12.67 0.70
C PRO A 94 11.95 12.59 2.12
N GLN A 95 10.67 12.85 2.31
CA GLN A 95 10.04 12.96 3.64
C GLN A 95 8.62 12.38 3.63
N ALA A 96 8.37 11.36 2.79
CA ALA A 96 7.08 10.71 2.72
C ALA A 96 7.20 9.19 2.87
N VAL A 97 6.24 8.60 3.57
CA VAL A 97 6.09 7.16 3.77
C VAL A 97 4.92 6.64 2.95
N ARG A 98 5.07 5.46 2.37
CA ARG A 98 4.01 4.73 1.68
C ARG A 98 3.72 3.42 2.39
N MET A 99 2.44 3.21 2.72
CA MET A 99 1.89 1.94 3.19
C MET A 99 0.91 1.39 2.14
N VAL A 100 0.78 0.07 2.07
CA VAL A 100 -0.07 -0.62 1.10
C VAL A 100 -0.82 -1.73 1.81
N THR A 101 -2.15 -1.74 1.70
CA THR A 101 -2.99 -2.86 2.14
C THR A 101 -3.16 -3.87 1.00
N HIS A 102 -3.26 -5.15 1.32
CA HIS A 102 -3.34 -6.22 0.34
C HIS A 102 -4.03 -7.46 0.93
N LEU A 103 -4.12 -8.55 0.13
CA LEU A 103 -4.84 -9.78 0.47
C LEU A 103 -4.43 -10.37 1.83
N ASP A 104 -3.14 -10.33 2.15
CA ASP A 104 -2.60 -10.93 3.38
C ASP A 104 -2.58 -9.96 4.57
N PHE A 105 -3.13 -8.74 4.40
CA PHE A 105 -3.28 -7.76 5.46
C PHE A 105 -4.73 -7.76 5.96
N ASP A 106 -4.97 -8.37 7.12
CA ASP A 106 -6.29 -8.55 7.69
C ASP A 106 -6.68 -7.47 8.72
N ASP A 107 -7.85 -7.61 9.34
CA ASP A 107 -8.36 -6.63 10.31
C ASP A 107 -7.61 -6.69 11.64
N THR A 108 -7.09 -7.83 12.05
CA THR A 108 -6.25 -7.97 13.24
C THR A 108 -4.93 -7.21 13.06
N MET A 109 -4.30 -7.36 11.89
CA MET A 109 -3.09 -6.60 11.52
C MET A 109 -3.37 -5.11 11.44
N LEU A 110 -4.55 -4.71 10.95
CA LEU A 110 -4.97 -3.31 10.93
C LEU A 110 -5.04 -2.73 12.35
N GLU A 111 -5.71 -3.41 13.27
CA GLU A 111 -5.84 -2.96 14.66
C GLU A 111 -4.48 -2.83 15.35
N GLN A 112 -3.59 -3.81 15.15
CA GLN A 112 -2.22 -3.77 15.66
C GLN A 112 -1.44 -2.58 15.08
N THR A 113 -1.57 -2.34 13.76
CA THR A 113 -0.91 -1.23 13.07
C THR A 113 -1.42 0.13 13.58
N VAL A 114 -2.73 0.29 13.71
CA VAL A 114 -3.35 1.51 14.26
C VAL A 114 -2.87 1.78 15.69
N HIS A 115 -2.82 0.74 16.52
CA HIS A 115 -2.32 0.87 17.89
C HIS A 115 -0.84 1.30 17.93
N ALA A 116 -0.01 0.66 17.11
CA ALA A 116 1.42 0.98 17.02
C ALA A 116 1.67 2.41 16.51
N LEU A 117 0.94 2.85 15.47
CA LEU A 117 1.04 4.19 14.91
C LEU A 117 0.74 5.28 15.96
N LYS A 118 -0.29 5.08 16.78
CA LYS A 118 -0.67 6.02 17.85
C LYS A 118 0.40 6.16 18.95
N GLN A 119 1.34 5.23 19.01
CA GLN A 119 2.47 5.29 19.96
C GLN A 119 3.72 6.02 19.41
N ILE A 120 3.72 6.36 18.12
CA ILE A 120 4.84 7.06 17.43
C ILE A 120 4.61 8.60 17.41
N SER A 121 3.78 9.12 18.22
CA SER A 121 3.46 10.58 18.25
C SER A 121 4.49 11.41 19.01
#